data_7923a62bff734142eb34a4c9d839e754
#
_entry.id   7923a62bff734142eb34a4c9d839e754
#
_cell.length_a   1.000
_cell.length_b   1.000
_cell.length_c   1.000
_cell.angle_alpha   90.00
_cell.angle_beta   90.00
_cell.angle_gamma   90.00
#
_symmetry.space_group_name_H-M   'P 1'
#
loop_
_entity.id
_entity.type
_entity.pdbx_description
1 polymer ?
#
loop_
_entity_poly.entity_id
_entity_poly.type
_entity_poly.pdbx_seq_one_letter_code
_entity_poly.pdbx_strand_id
1 'polypeptide(L)'
;HTDEAVHAAKFQDLLEDGIYQYDPNEYHGPTLNYFTLIPAWLGREHTYVXINEVTLRIVPVVFGTVLVLLIAGLASGLGFGAVVAAILAALSPAMVFYSRYYIQEMLLACFTLGVIVWGYRYARTRSLVWALAAGGFAGLMHATKETAIIAFGSMALALTLVTLIPSGEVKSGRRV
;
A
#
# COMPACT_ATOMS: atom_id res chain seq x y z
N HIS A 1 19.25 -7.03 -8.44
CA HIS A 1 19.18 -5.56 -8.43
C HIS A 1 19.64 -5.04 -7.08
N THR A 2 20.30 -3.89 -7.02
CA THR A 2 20.94 -3.41 -5.77
C THR A 2 19.93 -3.27 -4.63
N ASP A 3 18.82 -2.60 -4.88
CA ASP A 3 17.81 -2.35 -3.84
C ASP A 3 17.21 -3.65 -3.29
N GLU A 4 16.91 -4.60 -4.18
CA GLU A 4 16.37 -5.90 -3.80
C GLU A 4 17.37 -6.66 -2.90
N ALA A 5 18.67 -6.55 -3.22
CA ALA A 5 19.71 -7.20 -2.42
C ALA A 5 19.82 -6.59 -1.02
N VAL A 6 19.70 -5.27 -0.91
CA VAL A 6 19.70 -4.58 0.39
C VAL A 6 18.53 -5.05 1.26
N HIS A 7 17.32 -5.10 0.69
CA HIS A 7 16.15 -5.57 1.45
C HIS A 7 16.27 -7.05 1.82
N ALA A 8 16.83 -7.88 0.93
CA ALA A 8 17.04 -9.31 1.21
C ALA A 8 18.06 -9.49 2.34
N ALA A 9 19.14 -8.70 2.36
CA ALA A 9 20.14 -8.74 3.45
C ALA A 9 19.49 -8.33 4.80
N LYS A 10 18.69 -7.28 4.82
CA LYS A 10 17.97 -6.88 6.04
C LYS A 10 16.96 -7.94 6.50
N PHE A 11 16.38 -8.67 5.56
CA PHE A 11 15.51 -9.79 5.90
C PHE A 11 16.32 -10.93 6.51
N GLN A 12 17.53 -11.17 6.00
CA GLN A 12 18.44 -12.17 6.58
C GLN A 12 18.72 -11.84 8.05
N ASP A 13 19.13 -10.59 8.34
CA ASP A 13 19.41 -10.15 9.71
C ASP A 13 18.18 -10.36 10.62
N LEU A 14 17.00 -10.01 10.14
CA LEU A 14 15.76 -10.20 10.90
C LEU A 14 15.47 -11.69 11.14
N LEU A 15 15.67 -12.53 10.14
CA LEU A 15 15.36 -13.96 10.22
C LEU A 15 16.34 -14.70 11.16
N GLU A 16 17.63 -14.34 11.12
CA GLU A 16 18.68 -15.03 11.86
C GLU A 16 18.90 -14.45 13.26
N ASP A 17 18.86 -13.13 13.41
CA ASP A 17 19.09 -12.44 14.68
C ASP A 17 17.82 -12.07 15.42
N GLY A 18 16.67 -12.10 14.74
CA GLY A 18 15.38 -11.78 15.35
C GLY A 18 15.14 -10.29 15.55
N ILE A 19 16.00 -9.42 15.03
CA ILE A 19 15.93 -7.98 15.24
C ILE A 19 16.09 -7.25 13.90
N TYR A 20 15.09 -6.41 13.57
CA TYR A 20 15.20 -5.53 12.41
C TYR A 20 16.07 -4.32 12.79
N GLN A 21 17.14 -4.09 12.04
CA GLN A 21 18.00 -2.92 12.23
C GLN A 21 17.58 -1.79 11.28
N TYR A 22 17.02 -0.75 11.87
CA TYR A 22 16.63 0.44 11.11
C TYR A 22 17.85 1.28 10.77
N ASP A 23 17.98 1.67 9.50
CA ASP A 23 19.05 2.57 9.05
C ASP A 23 18.40 3.90 8.59
N PRO A 24 18.69 5.00 9.32
CA PRO A 24 18.12 6.31 8.94
C PRO A 24 18.55 6.81 7.57
N ASN A 25 19.67 6.30 7.02
CA ASN A 25 20.16 6.74 5.72
C ASN A 25 19.40 6.11 4.54
N GLU A 26 18.64 5.06 4.80
CA GLU A 26 17.90 4.35 3.75
C GLU A 26 16.41 4.71 3.73
N TYR A 27 15.90 5.32 4.82
CA TYR A 27 14.51 5.79 4.93
C TYR A 27 13.47 4.68 4.77
N HIS A 28 13.85 3.42 5.02
CA HIS A 28 13.00 2.23 4.85
C HIS A 28 12.60 1.65 6.20
N GLY A 29 11.31 1.48 6.42
CA GLY A 29 10.80 0.84 7.62
C GLY A 29 10.72 -0.69 7.50
N PRO A 30 10.25 -1.36 8.53
CA PRO A 30 10.36 -2.82 8.65
C PRO A 30 9.24 -3.62 8.00
N THR A 31 8.19 -3.00 7.47
CA THR A 31 6.97 -3.72 7.07
C THR A 31 7.22 -4.83 6.07
N LEU A 32 8.01 -4.57 5.02
CA LEU A 32 8.31 -5.58 4.00
C LEU A 32 8.91 -6.83 4.65
N ASN A 33 9.92 -6.63 5.52
CA ASN A 33 10.65 -7.73 6.15
C ASN A 33 9.76 -8.50 7.12
N TYR A 34 8.96 -7.81 7.95
CA TYR A 34 8.04 -8.51 8.87
C TYR A 34 6.95 -9.28 8.13
N PHE A 35 6.43 -8.74 7.03
CA PHE A 35 5.45 -9.49 6.22
C PHE A 35 6.09 -10.71 5.57
N THR A 36 7.40 -10.66 5.25
CA THR A 36 8.12 -11.79 4.65
C THR A 36 8.35 -12.94 5.64
N LEU A 37 8.31 -12.67 6.94
CA LEU A 37 8.37 -13.77 7.94
C LEU A 37 7.18 -14.74 7.76
N ILE A 38 6.03 -14.26 7.27
CA ILE A 38 4.84 -15.12 7.11
C ILE A 38 5.10 -16.23 6.06
N PRO A 39 5.46 -15.91 4.81
CA PRO A 39 5.75 -16.98 3.85
C PRO A 39 6.99 -17.81 4.24
N ALA A 40 8.02 -17.22 4.85
CA ALA A 40 9.18 -17.97 5.33
C ALA A 40 8.75 -19.02 6.38
N TRP A 41 7.92 -18.62 7.35
CA TRP A 41 7.41 -19.52 8.37
C TRP A 41 6.53 -20.63 7.77
N LEU A 42 5.68 -20.28 6.81
CA LEU A 42 4.83 -21.27 6.12
C LEU A 42 5.67 -22.24 5.29
N GLY A 43 6.76 -21.79 4.70
CA GLY A 43 7.71 -22.61 3.95
C GLY A 43 8.69 -23.39 4.82
N ARG A 44 8.63 -23.18 6.15
CA ARG A 44 9.58 -23.77 7.13
C ARG A 44 11.02 -23.37 6.84
N GLU A 45 11.21 -22.18 6.29
CA GLU A 45 12.52 -21.62 5.95
C GLU A 45 13.04 -20.83 7.17
N HIS A 46 13.76 -21.53 8.05
CA HIS A 46 14.22 -20.95 9.33
C HIS A 46 15.63 -20.35 9.24
N THR A 47 16.30 -20.48 8.10
CA THR A 47 17.63 -19.93 7.84
C THR A 47 17.62 -19.28 6.47
N TYR A 48 18.38 -18.21 6.29
CA TYR A 48 18.40 -17.46 5.04
C TYR A 48 18.79 -18.34 3.83
N VAL A 49 19.63 -19.34 4.03
CA VAL A 49 20.02 -20.30 2.98
C VAL A 49 18.80 -21.05 2.41
N UNK A 50 17.73 -20.90 3.06
CA UNK A 50 16.72 -21.49 2.69
C UNK A 50 15.88 -20.80 1.98
N ILE A 51 15.95 -19.68 2.13
CA ILE A 51 15.04 -18.70 1.51
C ILE A 51 15.17 -18.75 -0.02
N ASN A 52 14.04 -18.83 -0.69
CA ASN A 52 14.03 -18.82 -2.15
C ASN A 52 13.39 -17.49 -2.66
N GLU A 53 13.55 -17.21 -3.96
CA GLU A 53 13.04 -15.98 -4.57
C GLU A 53 11.52 -15.85 -4.44
N VAL A 54 10.81 -16.98 -4.42
CA VAL A 54 9.34 -16.97 -4.28
C VAL A 54 8.96 -16.43 -2.90
N THR A 55 9.66 -16.87 -1.86
CA THR A 55 9.41 -16.44 -0.47
C THR A 55 9.53 -14.92 -0.34
N LEU A 56 10.57 -14.34 -0.94
CA LEU A 56 10.76 -12.89 -0.92
C LEU A 56 9.70 -12.17 -1.75
N ARG A 57 9.47 -12.64 -2.98
CA ARG A 57 8.67 -11.91 -3.94
C ARG A 57 7.15 -12.09 -3.79
N ILE A 58 6.70 -13.10 -3.03
CA ILE A 58 5.27 -13.33 -2.82
C ILE A 58 4.61 -12.14 -2.08
N VAL A 59 5.35 -11.47 -1.20
CA VAL A 59 4.81 -10.35 -0.42
C VAL A 59 4.42 -9.18 -1.32
N PRO A 60 5.33 -8.61 -2.15
CA PRO A 60 4.88 -7.56 -3.06
C PRO A 60 3.82 -8.03 -4.06
N VAL A 61 3.80 -9.31 -4.47
CA VAL A 61 2.72 -9.86 -5.32
C VAL A 61 1.37 -9.78 -4.62
N VAL A 62 1.30 -10.20 -3.35
CA VAL A 62 0.07 -10.15 -2.56
C VAL A 62 -0.40 -8.69 -2.44
N PHE A 63 0.50 -7.77 -2.08
CA PHE A 63 0.12 -6.36 -1.93
C PHE A 63 -0.25 -5.71 -3.26
N GLY A 64 0.37 -6.09 -4.37
CA GLY A 64 -0.04 -5.67 -5.71
C GLY A 64 -1.43 -6.14 -6.07
N THR A 65 -1.77 -7.39 -5.70
CA THR A 65 -3.12 -7.94 -5.91
C THR A 65 -4.14 -7.20 -5.04
N VAL A 66 -3.82 -6.98 -3.76
CA VAL A 66 -4.69 -6.21 -2.85
C VAL A 66 -4.91 -4.79 -3.37
N LEU A 67 -3.87 -4.16 -3.94
CA LEU A 67 -3.99 -2.83 -4.51
C LEU A 67 -5.02 -2.82 -5.65
N VAL A 68 -4.98 -3.79 -6.56
CA VAL A 68 -5.96 -3.90 -7.66
C VAL A 68 -7.38 -4.08 -7.10
N LEU A 69 -7.54 -4.91 -6.06
CA LEU A 69 -8.84 -5.13 -5.41
C LEU A 69 -9.32 -3.84 -4.71
N LEU A 70 -8.41 -3.06 -4.12
CA LEU A 70 -8.78 -1.78 -3.51
C LEU A 70 -9.28 -0.77 -4.55
N ILE A 71 -8.67 -0.74 -5.76
CA ILE A 71 -9.15 0.11 -6.86
C ILE A 71 -10.60 -0.29 -7.21
N ALA A 72 -10.84 -1.60 -7.36
CA ALA A 72 -12.20 -2.10 -7.64
C ALA A 72 -13.17 -1.74 -6.51
N GLY A 73 -12.69 -1.68 -5.26
CA GLY A 73 -13.46 -1.28 -4.09
C GLY A 73 -13.98 0.17 -4.13
N LEU A 74 -13.41 1.01 -5.02
CA LEU A 74 -13.90 2.38 -5.23
C LEU A 74 -15.12 2.46 -6.16
N ALA A 75 -15.66 1.31 -6.62
CA ALA A 75 -16.77 1.27 -7.54
C ALA A 75 -18.04 2.00 -7.01
N SER A 76 -18.20 2.06 -5.67
CA SER A 76 -19.32 2.79 -5.07
C SER A 76 -19.24 4.31 -5.31
N GLY A 77 -18.06 4.83 -5.63
CA GLY A 77 -17.86 6.26 -5.95
C GLY A 77 -17.60 6.52 -7.42
N LEU A 78 -16.83 5.65 -8.05
CA LEU A 78 -16.38 5.81 -9.43
C LEU A 78 -17.18 4.98 -10.45
N GLY A 79 -18.13 4.16 -9.96
CA GLY A 79 -18.94 3.31 -10.83
C GLY A 79 -18.07 2.36 -11.66
N PHE A 80 -18.46 2.18 -12.92
CA PHE A 80 -17.73 1.32 -13.86
C PHE A 80 -16.28 1.77 -14.09
N GLY A 81 -15.98 3.07 -13.88
CA GLY A 81 -14.63 3.59 -14.01
C GLY A 81 -13.62 2.90 -13.07
N ALA A 82 -14.06 2.49 -11.88
CA ALA A 82 -13.18 1.76 -10.95
C ALA A 82 -12.78 0.39 -11.51
N VAL A 83 -13.70 -0.29 -12.20
CA VAL A 83 -13.41 -1.59 -12.81
C VAL A 83 -12.39 -1.42 -13.94
N VAL A 84 -12.60 -0.41 -14.79
CA VAL A 84 -11.65 -0.10 -15.88
C VAL A 84 -10.27 0.23 -15.29
N ALA A 85 -10.22 1.07 -14.25
CA ALA A 85 -8.97 1.45 -13.59
C ALA A 85 -8.26 0.22 -12.98
N ALA A 86 -9.01 -0.70 -12.36
CA ALA A 86 -8.46 -1.92 -11.80
C ALA A 86 -7.87 -2.82 -12.90
N ILE A 87 -8.55 -2.94 -14.03
CA ILE A 87 -8.05 -3.73 -15.18
C ILE A 87 -6.76 -3.08 -15.72
N LEU A 88 -6.78 -1.76 -15.92
CA LEU A 88 -5.59 -1.05 -16.41
C LEU A 88 -4.40 -1.19 -15.45
N ALA A 89 -4.65 -1.11 -14.13
CA ALA A 89 -3.62 -1.32 -13.13
C ALA A 89 -3.08 -2.76 -13.18
N ALA A 90 -3.97 -3.75 -13.29
CA ALA A 90 -3.58 -5.16 -13.35
C ALA A 90 -2.74 -5.49 -14.60
N LEU A 91 -3.01 -4.80 -15.72
CA LEU A 91 -2.30 -5.02 -16.99
C LEU A 91 -1.09 -4.09 -17.16
N SER A 92 -0.90 -3.12 -16.28
CA SER A 92 0.19 -2.15 -16.38
C SER A 92 1.55 -2.84 -16.24
N PRO A 93 2.45 -2.70 -17.23
CA PRO A 93 3.79 -3.30 -17.11
C PRO A 93 4.54 -2.83 -15.87
N ALA A 94 4.39 -1.56 -15.49
CA ALA A 94 5.04 -1.03 -14.28
C ALA A 94 4.50 -1.69 -13.02
N MET A 95 3.16 -1.83 -12.92
CA MET A 95 2.53 -2.47 -11.75
C MET A 95 2.94 -3.94 -11.64
N VAL A 96 2.95 -4.66 -12.77
CA VAL A 96 3.39 -6.07 -12.82
C VAL A 96 4.86 -6.18 -12.41
N PHE A 97 5.71 -5.29 -12.92
CA PHE A 97 7.15 -5.30 -12.57
C PHE A 97 7.36 -5.06 -11.08
N TYR A 98 6.78 -3.96 -10.53
CA TYR A 98 6.99 -3.61 -9.13
C TYR A 98 6.32 -4.59 -8.16
N SER A 99 5.24 -5.27 -8.57
CA SER A 99 4.62 -6.30 -7.73
C SER A 99 5.44 -7.60 -7.66
N ARG A 100 6.47 -7.73 -8.51
CA ARG A 100 7.36 -8.91 -8.51
C ARG A 100 8.77 -8.57 -8.05
N TYR A 101 8.95 -7.37 -7.51
CA TYR A 101 10.26 -6.86 -7.13
C TYR A 101 10.27 -6.67 -5.61
N TYR A 102 11.29 -7.22 -4.94
CA TYR A 102 11.32 -7.24 -3.46
C TYR A 102 11.75 -5.87 -2.92
N ILE A 103 10.84 -4.92 -2.98
CA ILE A 103 11.04 -3.55 -2.50
C ILE A 103 9.75 -3.03 -1.85
N GLN A 104 9.83 -1.93 -1.14
CA GLN A 104 8.75 -1.40 -0.29
C GLN A 104 7.67 -0.63 -1.06
N GLU A 105 7.92 -0.26 -2.31
CA GLU A 105 7.06 0.61 -3.09
C GLU A 105 5.65 0.06 -3.27
N MET A 106 5.52 -1.24 -3.55
CA MET A 106 4.20 -1.86 -3.74
C MET A 106 3.38 -1.83 -2.44
N LEU A 107 4.04 -2.07 -1.29
CA LEU A 107 3.40 -2.00 0.01
C LEU A 107 2.94 -0.56 0.30
N LEU A 108 3.83 0.41 0.08
CA LEU A 108 3.51 1.83 0.29
C LEU A 108 2.32 2.26 -0.58
N ALA A 109 2.32 1.88 -1.87
CA ALA A 109 1.22 2.20 -2.78
C ALA A 109 -0.09 1.57 -2.32
N CYS A 110 -0.05 0.30 -1.90
CA CYS A 110 -1.21 -0.42 -1.40
C CYS A 110 -1.76 0.24 -0.13
N PHE A 111 -0.90 0.58 0.83
CA PHE A 111 -1.34 1.22 2.08
C PHE A 111 -1.88 2.63 1.82
N THR A 112 -1.25 3.39 0.92
CA THR A 112 -1.74 4.72 0.53
C THR A 112 -3.15 4.64 -0.04
N LEU A 113 -3.37 3.71 -0.98
CA LEU A 113 -4.69 3.51 -1.56
C LEU A 113 -5.69 3.02 -0.49
N GLY A 114 -5.23 2.17 0.43
CA GLY A 114 -6.07 1.71 1.55
C GLY A 114 -6.58 2.87 2.42
N VAL A 115 -5.71 3.82 2.75
CA VAL A 115 -6.13 5.04 3.49
C VAL A 115 -7.24 5.77 2.72
N ILE A 116 -7.07 5.92 1.40
CA ILE A 116 -8.05 6.62 0.56
C ILE A 116 -9.39 5.85 0.52
N VAL A 117 -9.36 4.55 0.27
CA VAL A 117 -10.56 3.71 0.12
C VAL A 117 -11.35 3.67 1.44
N TRP A 118 -10.66 3.37 2.55
CA TRP A 118 -11.34 3.26 3.84
C TRP A 118 -11.73 4.63 4.40
N GLY A 119 -10.94 5.66 4.13
CA GLY A 119 -11.30 7.05 4.44
C GLY A 119 -12.56 7.48 3.69
N TYR A 120 -12.65 7.14 2.41
CA TYR A 120 -13.84 7.41 1.59
C TYR A 120 -15.07 6.68 2.16
N ARG A 121 -14.92 5.41 2.52
CA ARG A 121 -16.03 4.64 3.12
C ARG A 121 -16.44 5.24 4.46
N TYR A 122 -15.49 5.66 5.29
CA TYR A 122 -15.79 6.35 6.55
C TYR A 122 -16.57 7.65 6.31
N ALA A 123 -16.14 8.44 5.35
CA ALA A 123 -16.80 9.71 5.03
C ALA A 123 -18.28 9.47 4.61
N ARG A 124 -18.57 8.34 3.96
CA ARG A 124 -19.92 7.98 3.49
C ARG A 124 -20.79 7.36 4.58
N THR A 125 -20.22 6.56 5.46
CA THR A 125 -21.01 5.74 6.41
C THR A 125 -20.88 6.16 7.86
N ARG A 126 -19.83 6.93 8.19
CA ARG A 126 -19.48 7.33 9.57
C ARG A 126 -19.27 6.14 10.52
N SER A 127 -19.01 4.96 9.98
CA SER A 127 -18.78 3.75 10.78
C SER A 127 -17.34 3.71 11.32
N LEU A 128 -17.20 3.45 12.62
CA LEU A 128 -15.90 3.36 13.30
C LEU A 128 -14.97 2.32 12.67
N VAL A 129 -15.54 1.23 12.15
CA VAL A 129 -14.74 0.17 11.50
C VAL A 129 -13.88 0.74 10.36
N TRP A 130 -14.47 1.61 9.54
CA TRP A 130 -13.73 2.20 8.40
C TRP A 130 -12.70 3.23 8.87
N ALA A 131 -12.98 3.94 9.96
CA ALA A 131 -12.00 4.85 10.56
C ALA A 131 -10.79 4.07 11.08
N LEU A 132 -11.03 2.96 11.78
CA LEU A 132 -9.97 2.09 12.30
C LEU A 132 -9.17 1.47 11.16
N ALA A 133 -9.85 1.03 10.09
CA ALA A 133 -9.17 0.49 8.91
C ALA A 133 -8.27 1.56 8.27
N ALA A 134 -8.79 2.77 8.07
CA ALA A 134 -8.01 3.88 7.49
C ALA A 134 -6.80 4.22 8.36
N GLY A 135 -7.00 4.28 9.69
CA GLY A 135 -5.92 4.54 10.65
C GLY A 135 -4.87 3.44 10.64
N GLY A 136 -5.30 2.17 10.59
CA GLY A 136 -4.39 1.03 10.51
C GLY A 136 -3.53 1.09 9.23
N PHE A 137 -4.16 1.38 8.09
CA PHE A 137 -3.41 1.54 6.83
C PHE A 137 -2.46 2.75 6.88
N ALA A 138 -2.87 3.85 7.53
CA ALA A 138 -1.98 5.01 7.71
C ALA A 138 -0.77 4.66 8.58
N GLY A 139 -0.98 3.89 9.65
CA GLY A 139 0.12 3.41 10.49
C GLY A 139 1.09 2.52 9.71
N LEU A 140 0.55 1.57 8.93
CA LEU A 140 1.37 0.68 8.08
C LEU A 140 2.13 1.49 7.01
N MET A 141 1.48 2.48 6.42
CA MET A 141 2.10 3.38 5.44
C MET A 141 3.32 4.10 6.04
N HIS A 142 3.16 4.66 7.25
CA HIS A 142 4.24 5.32 7.98
C HIS A 142 5.37 4.32 8.32
N ALA A 143 4.99 3.12 8.78
CA ALA A 143 5.94 2.06 9.14
C ALA A 143 6.66 1.44 7.93
N THR A 144 6.23 1.75 6.69
CA THR A 144 6.85 1.22 5.47
C THR A 144 8.00 2.09 4.99
N LYS A 145 7.80 3.39 4.96
CA LYS A 145 8.81 4.29 4.39
C LYS A 145 8.59 5.73 4.89
N GLU A 146 9.67 6.40 5.25
CA GLU A 146 9.59 7.79 5.73
C GLU A 146 8.98 8.74 4.71
N THR A 147 9.15 8.46 3.41
CA THR A 147 8.55 9.28 2.35
C THR A 147 7.01 9.27 2.37
N ALA A 148 6.38 8.41 3.20
CA ALA A 148 4.94 8.45 3.46
C ALA A 148 4.46 9.85 3.88
N ILE A 149 5.34 10.67 4.49
CA ILE A 149 5.00 12.04 4.89
C ILE A 149 4.56 12.89 3.68
N ILE A 150 5.13 12.64 2.50
CA ILE A 150 4.76 13.34 1.26
C ILE A 150 3.30 13.02 0.89
N ALA A 151 2.92 11.75 0.98
CA ALA A 151 1.54 11.34 0.68
C ALA A 151 0.56 11.88 1.74
N PHE A 152 0.95 11.87 3.03
CA PHE A 152 0.13 12.48 4.08
C PHE A 152 -0.07 13.99 3.82
N GLY A 153 1.00 14.71 3.47
CA GLY A 153 0.93 16.12 3.12
C GLY A 153 0.01 16.37 1.92
N SER A 154 0.13 15.54 0.89
CA SER A 154 -0.72 15.64 -0.31
C SER A 154 -2.20 15.40 0.00
N MET A 155 -2.49 14.38 0.82
CA MET A 155 -3.86 14.09 1.25
C MET A 155 -4.43 15.22 2.10
N ALA A 156 -3.65 15.76 3.04
CA ALA A 156 -4.07 16.88 3.89
C ALA A 156 -4.34 18.12 3.04
N LEU A 157 -3.45 18.42 2.08
CA LEU A 157 -3.65 19.54 1.17
C LEU A 157 -4.92 19.37 0.33
N ALA A 158 -5.13 18.19 -0.24
CA ALA A 158 -6.32 17.90 -1.03
C ALA A 158 -7.61 18.08 -0.21
N LEU A 159 -7.64 17.58 1.03
CA LEU A 159 -8.78 17.75 1.92
C LEU A 159 -9.02 19.23 2.24
N THR A 160 -7.96 19.98 2.51
CA THR A 160 -8.05 21.42 2.79
C THR A 160 -8.62 22.18 1.57
N LEU A 161 -8.11 21.88 0.37
CA LEU A 161 -8.59 22.53 -0.85
C LEU A 161 -10.06 22.23 -1.11
N VAL A 162 -10.49 20.98 -0.89
CA VAL A 162 -11.91 20.61 -1.07
C VAL A 162 -12.82 21.37 -0.09
N THR A 163 -12.36 21.62 1.15
CA THR A 163 -13.15 22.35 2.13
C THR A 163 -13.15 23.86 1.88
N LEU A 164 -12.09 24.41 1.31
CA LEU A 164 -11.94 25.85 1.07
C LEU A 164 -12.56 26.29 -0.27
N ILE A 165 -12.59 25.42 -1.27
CA ILE A 165 -13.17 25.75 -2.57
C ILE A 165 -14.66 25.49 -2.51
N PRO A 166 -15.50 26.53 -2.57
CA PRO A 166 -16.93 26.34 -2.54
C PRO A 166 -17.35 25.44 -3.71
N SER A 167 -18.08 24.39 -3.42
CA SER A 167 -18.69 23.57 -4.47
C SER A 167 -19.66 24.46 -5.21
N GLY A 168 -19.26 24.97 -6.37
CA GLY A 168 -20.17 25.70 -7.24
C GLY A 168 -21.39 24.81 -7.46
N GLU A 169 -22.58 25.33 -7.15
CA GLU A 169 -23.82 24.62 -7.41
C GLU A 169 -23.85 24.26 -8.88
N VAL A 170 -23.61 22.99 -9.19
CA VAL A 170 -24.02 22.47 -10.49
C VAL A 170 -25.54 22.48 -10.43
N LYS A 171 -26.11 23.60 -10.87
CA LYS A 171 -27.57 23.65 -11.10
C LYS A 171 -27.88 22.56 -12.11
N SER A 172 -28.33 21.43 -11.59
CA SER A 172 -28.91 20.40 -12.41
C SER A 172 -30.12 21.04 -13.10
N GLY A 173 -29.94 21.45 -14.34
CA GLY A 173 -31.01 21.88 -15.19
C GLY A 173 -31.90 20.68 -15.46
N ARG A 174 -32.84 20.40 -14.54
CA ARG A 174 -34.00 19.59 -14.87
C ARG A 174 -34.79 20.36 -15.91
N ARG A 175 -34.54 20.05 -17.17
CA ARG A 175 -35.53 20.41 -18.19
C ARG A 175 -36.67 19.42 -18.09
N VAL A 176 -37.84 19.97 -17.88
CA VAL A 176 -39.13 19.27 -17.93
C VAL A 176 -39.31 18.72 -19.34
#